data_35270dd7b3557f2adc0a9e0f76d48c30
#
_entry.id   35270dd7b3557f2adc0a9e0f76d48c30
#
_cell.length_a   1.000
_cell.length_b   1.000
_cell.length_c   1.000
_cell.angle_alpha   90.00
_cell.angle_beta   90.00
_cell.angle_gamma   90.00
#
_symmetry.space_group_name_H-M   'P 1'
#
loop_
_entity.id
_entity.type
_entity.pdbx_description
1 polymer ?
#
loop_
_entity_poly.entity_id
_entity_poly.type
_entity_poly.pdbx_seq_one_letter_code
_entity_poly.pdbx_strand_id
1 'polypeptide(L)'
;MKDLIKLGDNTYVLKGISNIGIYKVDELNVCLIDTGLASDYSKIVDVLNSNNWNLQYIVNTHAHADHTGSNKKLLELYDTCVYASLDELVYLSNPELMPTIIYGGLYINDLNNPMFMGNKITNIKDINMINIPGIKYINLPGHTLGSIGIITSDNVLFTGDSYTSISILEKQSIQFTTDIALSLSTLNILKKYNFSYYVPSHGEVESNIENTINKNIECINNNIKLILSFIDNTSYDELLKKVFDYYHIKMDIVKYYLIGFTIKSYLTFLYNNKLIKYDDTDNLFKIVKIS
;
A
#
# COMPACT_ATOMS: atom_id res chain seq x y z
N MET A 1 -18.34 14.28 15.25
CA MET A 1 -18.16 13.28 14.19
C MET A 1 -17.43 12.09 14.80
N LYS A 2 -18.07 10.90 14.84
CA LYS A 2 -17.50 9.70 15.52
C LYS A 2 -16.20 9.16 14.93
N ASP A 3 -15.91 9.48 13.68
CA ASP A 3 -14.80 8.85 12.93
C ASP A 3 -13.55 9.73 12.83
N LEU A 4 -13.58 10.97 13.32
CA LEU A 4 -12.42 11.85 13.36
C LEU A 4 -11.73 11.75 14.72
N ILE A 5 -10.51 11.26 14.72
CA ILE A 5 -9.68 11.04 15.93
C ILE A 5 -8.56 12.06 15.93
N LYS A 6 -8.38 12.78 17.03
CA LYS A 6 -7.25 13.69 17.25
C LYS A 6 -6.07 12.92 17.82
N LEU A 7 -4.89 13.02 17.19
CA LEU A 7 -3.65 12.35 17.60
C LEU A 7 -2.58 13.28 18.16
N GLY A 8 -2.72 14.57 17.94
CA GLY A 8 -1.80 15.59 18.39
C GLY A 8 -2.46 16.97 18.30
N ASP A 9 -1.70 18.02 18.42
CA ASP A 9 -2.27 19.39 18.34
C ASP A 9 -2.82 19.69 16.94
N ASN A 10 -2.11 19.22 15.90
CA ASN A 10 -2.42 19.49 14.51
C ASN A 10 -2.77 18.23 13.68
N THR A 11 -2.62 17.04 14.26
CA THR A 11 -2.76 15.78 13.52
C THR A 11 -4.04 15.05 13.89
N TYR A 12 -4.79 14.63 12.87
CA TYR A 12 -6.04 13.89 12.99
C TYR A 12 -6.04 12.70 12.02
N VAL A 13 -6.86 11.71 12.33
CA VAL A 13 -7.19 10.57 11.48
C VAL A 13 -8.69 10.53 11.26
N LEU A 14 -9.10 10.49 10.02
CA LEU A 14 -10.46 10.16 9.63
C LEU A 14 -10.51 8.65 9.32
N LYS A 15 -11.15 7.90 10.20
CA LYS A 15 -11.26 6.44 10.08
C LYS A 15 -12.15 6.04 8.91
N GLY A 16 -11.71 5.05 8.14
CA GLY A 16 -12.40 4.52 6.98
C GLY A 16 -11.99 3.08 6.70
N ILE A 17 -12.28 2.60 5.50
CA ILE A 17 -11.68 1.36 4.96
C ILE A 17 -10.17 1.57 4.86
N SER A 18 -9.76 2.71 4.28
CA SER A 18 -8.41 3.24 4.39
C SER A 18 -8.43 4.47 5.30
N ASN A 19 -7.52 4.56 6.25
CA ASN A 19 -7.38 5.72 7.13
C ASN A 19 -6.88 6.92 6.36
N ILE A 20 -7.49 8.07 6.55
CA ILE A 20 -7.09 9.33 5.91
C ILE A 20 -6.50 10.24 6.99
N GLY A 21 -5.24 10.67 6.79
CA GLY A 21 -4.62 11.64 7.66
C GLY A 21 -5.07 13.06 7.34
N ILE A 22 -5.25 13.88 8.37
CA ILE A 22 -5.49 15.32 8.23
C ILE A 22 -4.48 16.03 9.14
N TYR A 23 -3.66 16.88 8.55
CA TYR A 23 -2.68 17.66 9.28
C TYR A 23 -2.97 19.15 9.10
N LYS A 24 -3.18 19.87 10.20
CA LYS A 24 -3.34 21.32 10.19
C LYS A 24 -1.99 22.00 9.94
N VAL A 25 -1.85 22.63 8.79
CA VAL A 25 -0.66 23.43 8.45
C VAL A 25 -0.65 24.74 9.23
N ASP A 26 -1.85 25.32 9.39
CA ASP A 26 -2.14 26.48 10.21
C ASP A 26 -3.59 26.43 10.75
N GLU A 27 -4.15 27.54 11.21
CA GLU A 27 -5.50 27.58 11.79
C GLU A 27 -6.60 27.21 10.78
N LEU A 28 -6.41 27.54 9.50
CA LEU A 28 -7.41 27.37 8.44
C LEU A 28 -7.04 26.30 7.44
N ASN A 29 -5.75 26.13 7.16
CA ASN A 29 -5.29 25.30 6.06
C ASN A 29 -4.86 23.90 6.54
N VAL A 30 -5.23 22.89 5.76
CA VAL A 30 -4.88 21.49 6.04
C VAL A 30 -4.20 20.81 4.87
N CYS A 31 -3.42 19.80 5.20
CA CYS A 31 -2.88 18.79 4.30
C CYS A 31 -3.61 17.47 4.54
N LEU A 32 -4.12 16.84 3.50
CA LEU A 32 -4.57 15.45 3.56
C LEU A 32 -3.39 14.51 3.30
N ILE A 33 -3.35 13.42 4.05
CA ILE A 33 -2.45 12.28 3.84
C ILE A 33 -3.32 11.11 3.41
N ASP A 34 -3.24 10.77 2.12
CA ASP A 34 -4.18 9.95 1.37
C ASP A 34 -5.61 10.52 1.33
N THR A 35 -6.45 9.95 0.48
CA THR A 35 -7.82 10.44 0.26
C THR A 35 -8.86 9.32 0.21
N GLY A 36 -8.46 8.11 0.64
CA GLY A 36 -9.36 6.97 0.69
C GLY A 36 -9.90 6.55 -0.67
N LEU A 37 -11.02 5.84 -0.64
CA LEU A 37 -11.80 5.46 -1.83
C LEU A 37 -12.51 6.67 -2.45
N ALA A 38 -12.97 6.53 -3.67
CA ALA A 38 -13.82 7.55 -4.34
C ALA A 38 -15.14 7.83 -3.59
N SER A 39 -15.61 6.89 -2.78
CA SER A 39 -16.78 7.03 -1.90
C SER A 39 -16.51 7.89 -0.67
N ASP A 40 -15.25 8.09 -0.27
CA ASP A 40 -14.89 8.86 0.93
C ASP A 40 -14.91 10.38 0.69
N TYR A 41 -15.03 10.82 -0.58
CA TYR A 41 -15.06 12.22 -0.97
C TYR A 41 -16.05 13.05 -0.14
N SER A 42 -17.31 12.64 -0.04
CA SER A 42 -18.33 13.38 0.70
C SER A 42 -17.98 13.49 2.18
N LYS A 43 -17.48 12.41 2.77
CA LYS A 43 -17.05 12.36 4.17
C LYS A 43 -15.87 13.31 4.44
N ILE A 44 -14.91 13.39 3.51
CA ILE A 44 -13.79 14.34 3.60
C ILE A 44 -14.31 15.78 3.56
N VAL A 45 -15.15 16.12 2.57
CA VAL A 45 -15.72 17.48 2.41
C VAL A 45 -16.54 17.88 3.63
N ASP A 46 -17.36 16.97 4.18
CA ASP A 46 -18.16 17.24 5.39
C ASP A 46 -17.26 17.54 6.60
N VAL A 47 -16.15 16.81 6.76
CA VAL A 47 -15.17 17.06 7.83
C VAL A 47 -14.50 18.40 7.66
N LEU A 48 -14.04 18.75 6.46
CA LEU A 48 -13.39 20.02 6.15
C LEU A 48 -14.34 21.17 6.44
N ASN A 49 -15.57 21.14 5.92
CA ASN A 49 -16.57 22.18 6.11
C ASN A 49 -16.97 22.36 7.59
N SER A 50 -17.20 21.25 8.31
CA SER A 50 -17.63 21.30 9.71
C SER A 50 -16.57 21.88 10.64
N ASN A 51 -15.30 21.88 10.24
CA ASN A 51 -14.19 22.42 11.01
C ASN A 51 -13.69 23.79 10.44
N ASN A 52 -14.31 24.30 9.39
CA ASN A 52 -13.86 25.49 8.63
C ASN A 52 -12.41 25.33 8.13
N TRP A 53 -12.04 24.13 7.69
CA TRP A 53 -10.71 23.84 7.15
C TRP A 53 -10.69 23.96 5.63
N ASN A 54 -9.66 24.63 5.11
CA ASN A 54 -9.39 24.74 3.69
C ASN A 54 -8.34 23.70 3.28
N LEU A 55 -8.63 22.90 2.26
CA LEU A 55 -7.68 21.91 1.73
C LEU A 55 -6.63 22.63 0.88
N GLN A 56 -5.39 22.65 1.36
CA GLN A 56 -4.28 23.29 0.67
C GLN A 56 -3.32 22.30 0.00
N TYR A 57 -3.18 21.11 0.58
CA TYR A 57 -2.26 20.08 0.09
C TYR A 57 -2.86 18.68 0.20
N ILE A 58 -2.47 17.81 -0.73
CA ILE A 58 -2.70 16.36 -0.65
C ILE A 58 -1.34 15.69 -0.78
N VAL A 59 -1.02 14.72 0.08
CA VAL A 59 0.16 13.87 -0.02
C VAL A 59 -0.30 12.43 -0.05
N ASN A 60 0.04 11.69 -1.11
CA ASN A 60 -0.26 10.27 -1.18
C ASN A 60 0.93 9.42 -0.74
N THR A 61 0.67 8.42 0.10
CA THR A 61 1.67 7.44 0.52
C THR A 61 2.09 6.53 -0.62
N HIS A 62 1.13 6.18 -1.48
CA HIS A 62 1.32 5.45 -2.74
C HIS A 62 0.08 5.60 -3.65
N ALA A 63 0.11 5.01 -4.85
CA ALA A 63 -0.87 5.32 -5.90
C ALA A 63 -2.07 4.35 -5.99
N HIS A 64 -2.26 3.42 -5.04
CA HIS A 64 -3.41 2.52 -5.09
C HIS A 64 -4.74 3.28 -4.96
N ALA A 65 -5.78 2.71 -5.57
CA ALA A 65 -7.06 3.38 -5.74
C ALA A 65 -7.80 3.68 -4.43
N ASP A 66 -7.57 2.91 -3.40
CA ASP A 66 -8.14 3.11 -2.07
C ASP A 66 -7.36 4.13 -1.20
N HIS A 67 -6.30 4.73 -1.77
CA HIS A 67 -5.54 5.84 -1.20
C HIS A 67 -5.72 7.14 -1.98
N THR A 68 -6.09 7.02 -3.24
CA THR A 68 -6.12 8.14 -4.19
C THR A 68 -7.49 8.39 -4.80
N GLY A 69 -8.49 7.61 -4.37
CA GLY A 69 -9.81 7.57 -5.01
C GLY A 69 -10.56 8.89 -5.03
N SER A 70 -10.40 9.73 -4.00
CA SER A 70 -11.04 11.04 -3.94
C SER A 70 -10.20 12.18 -4.52
N ASN A 71 -8.92 11.96 -4.90
CA ASN A 71 -8.02 13.00 -5.38
C ASN A 71 -8.63 13.87 -6.46
N LYS A 72 -9.17 13.26 -7.53
CA LYS A 72 -9.69 14.00 -8.68
C LYS A 72 -10.79 14.97 -8.29
N LYS A 73 -11.78 14.52 -7.53
CA LYS A 73 -12.91 15.38 -7.08
C LYS A 73 -12.46 16.49 -6.13
N LEU A 74 -11.45 16.20 -5.29
CA LEU A 74 -10.90 17.22 -4.39
C LEU A 74 -10.13 18.28 -5.18
N LEU A 75 -9.36 17.88 -6.21
CA LEU A 75 -8.67 18.83 -7.12
C LEU A 75 -9.65 19.68 -7.96
N GLU A 76 -10.84 19.18 -8.24
CA GLU A 76 -11.89 19.93 -8.93
C GLU A 76 -12.59 20.94 -8.00
N LEU A 77 -12.61 20.68 -6.69
CA LEU A 77 -13.30 21.52 -5.70
C LEU A 77 -12.37 22.54 -5.03
N TYR A 78 -11.11 22.18 -4.83
CA TYR A 78 -10.13 23.01 -4.09
C TYR A 78 -8.95 23.38 -4.99
N ASP A 79 -8.39 24.57 -4.80
CA ASP A 79 -7.14 24.98 -5.44
C ASP A 79 -5.95 24.34 -4.72
N THR A 80 -5.69 23.10 -5.05
CA THR A 80 -4.66 22.26 -4.41
C THR A 80 -3.93 21.39 -5.44
N CYS A 81 -2.87 20.72 -5.02
CA CYS A 81 -2.14 19.75 -5.82
C CYS A 81 -1.80 18.50 -4.99
N VAL A 82 -1.51 17.39 -5.67
CA VAL A 82 -1.12 16.13 -5.06
C VAL A 82 0.39 16.00 -5.09
N TYR A 83 0.98 15.61 -3.96
CA TYR A 83 2.38 15.21 -3.84
C TYR A 83 2.47 13.69 -3.65
N ALA A 84 3.42 13.05 -4.31
CA ALA A 84 3.75 11.64 -4.13
C ALA A 84 5.23 11.41 -4.50
N SER A 85 5.77 10.25 -4.21
CA SER A 85 7.09 9.87 -4.67
C SER A 85 7.14 9.80 -6.20
N LEU A 86 8.32 9.98 -6.79
CA LEU A 86 8.50 10.00 -8.24
C LEU A 86 7.97 8.72 -8.90
N ASP A 87 8.20 7.56 -8.28
CA ASP A 87 7.74 6.27 -8.79
C ASP A 87 6.21 6.16 -8.79
N GLU A 88 5.53 6.79 -7.83
CA GLU A 88 4.06 6.77 -7.74
C GLU A 88 3.39 7.79 -8.67
N LEU A 89 4.07 8.89 -9.03
CA LEU A 89 3.52 9.89 -9.97
C LEU A 89 3.16 9.28 -11.33
N VAL A 90 3.89 8.25 -11.75
CA VAL A 90 3.65 7.55 -13.03
C VAL A 90 2.28 6.87 -13.02
N TYR A 91 1.91 6.24 -11.91
CA TYR A 91 0.60 5.56 -11.76
C TYR A 91 -0.55 6.56 -11.56
N LEU A 92 -0.32 7.65 -10.84
CA LEU A 92 -1.30 8.72 -10.67
C LEU A 92 -1.65 9.40 -12.00
N SER A 93 -0.67 9.59 -12.86
CA SER A 93 -0.88 10.17 -14.21
C SER A 93 -1.37 9.16 -15.24
N ASN A 94 -1.12 7.87 -15.03
CA ASN A 94 -1.48 6.79 -15.94
C ASN A 94 -2.01 5.57 -15.16
N PRO A 95 -3.22 5.65 -14.58
CA PRO A 95 -3.73 4.62 -13.68
C PRO A 95 -3.90 3.24 -14.34
N GLU A 96 -4.00 3.18 -15.67
CA GLU A 96 -4.06 1.93 -16.43
C GLU A 96 -2.79 1.07 -16.32
N LEU A 97 -1.67 1.65 -15.87
CA LEU A 97 -0.43 0.90 -15.68
C LEU A 97 -0.54 -0.14 -14.57
N MET A 98 -1.31 0.12 -13.52
CA MET A 98 -1.46 -0.83 -12.42
C MET A 98 -2.09 -2.16 -12.87
N PRO A 99 -3.29 -2.20 -13.48
CA PRO A 99 -3.85 -3.45 -13.98
C PRO A 99 -3.01 -4.05 -15.11
N THR A 100 -2.32 -3.23 -15.93
CA THR A 100 -1.40 -3.70 -16.98
C THR A 100 -0.22 -4.48 -16.40
N ILE A 101 0.39 -3.99 -15.32
CA ILE A 101 1.50 -4.67 -14.65
C ILE A 101 1.03 -5.94 -13.95
N ILE A 102 -0.10 -5.89 -13.25
CA ILE A 102 -0.68 -7.05 -12.55
C ILE A 102 -0.99 -8.17 -13.55
N TYR A 103 -1.53 -7.82 -14.71
CA TYR A 103 -1.89 -8.77 -15.76
C TYR A 103 -0.64 -9.27 -16.55
N GLY A 104 0.34 -8.39 -16.77
CA GLY A 104 1.53 -8.66 -17.57
C GLY A 104 1.33 -8.43 -19.08
N GLY A 105 0.43 -7.52 -19.42
CA GLY A 105 0.05 -7.13 -20.78
C GLY A 105 -1.15 -6.18 -20.73
N LEU A 106 -1.80 -5.87 -21.86
CA LEU A 106 -3.04 -5.10 -21.82
C LEU A 106 -4.10 -5.92 -21.05
N TYR A 107 -4.57 -5.36 -19.94
CA TYR A 107 -5.44 -6.03 -19.00
C TYR A 107 -6.82 -6.35 -19.56
N ILE A 108 -7.44 -7.39 -19.01
CA ILE A 108 -8.80 -7.81 -19.31
C ILE A 108 -9.83 -6.95 -18.58
N ASN A 109 -11.08 -6.93 -19.07
CA ASN A 109 -12.15 -6.09 -18.50
C ASN A 109 -12.39 -6.31 -17.00
N ASP A 110 -12.18 -7.52 -16.50
CA ASP A 110 -12.35 -7.86 -15.07
C ASP A 110 -11.38 -7.09 -14.16
N LEU A 111 -10.23 -6.66 -14.68
CA LEU A 111 -9.25 -5.83 -13.98
C LEU A 111 -9.47 -4.33 -14.21
N ASN A 112 -10.41 -3.96 -15.10
CA ASN A 112 -10.83 -2.58 -15.29
C ASN A 112 -11.89 -2.20 -14.25
N ASN A 113 -11.48 -2.00 -13.03
CA ASN A 113 -12.41 -1.62 -11.97
C ASN A 113 -11.75 -0.64 -10.97
N PRO A 114 -12.57 0.10 -10.20
CA PRO A 114 -12.09 1.11 -9.24
C PRO A 114 -11.17 0.58 -8.12
N MET A 115 -11.07 -0.74 -7.93
CA MET A 115 -10.15 -1.32 -6.96
C MET A 115 -8.69 -1.25 -7.44
N PHE A 116 -8.47 -1.33 -8.77
CA PHE A 116 -7.13 -1.32 -9.37
C PHE A 116 -6.74 0.02 -9.98
N MET A 117 -7.73 0.80 -10.40
CA MET A 117 -7.49 2.06 -11.08
C MET A 117 -8.10 3.22 -10.30
N GLY A 118 -7.23 4.10 -9.82
CA GLY A 118 -7.62 5.44 -9.42
C GLY A 118 -8.02 6.30 -10.63
N ASN A 119 -8.44 7.52 -10.37
CA ASN A 119 -8.69 8.48 -11.44
C ASN A 119 -7.38 9.10 -11.93
N LYS A 120 -7.25 9.27 -13.23
CA LYS A 120 -6.13 10.03 -13.81
C LYS A 120 -6.16 11.46 -13.29
N ILE A 121 -5.03 11.93 -12.77
CA ILE A 121 -4.81 13.31 -12.33
C ILE A 121 -3.54 13.87 -12.97
N THR A 122 -3.48 15.19 -13.15
CA THR A 122 -2.35 15.87 -13.81
C THR A 122 -1.72 16.94 -12.93
N ASN A 123 -2.43 17.45 -11.91
CA ASN A 123 -1.87 18.40 -10.95
C ASN A 123 -1.16 17.65 -9.83
N ILE A 124 0.01 17.07 -10.19
CA ILE A 124 0.84 16.25 -9.33
C ILE A 124 2.26 16.79 -9.28
N LYS A 125 2.92 16.63 -8.14
CA LYS A 125 4.30 17.07 -7.89
C LYS A 125 5.09 16.00 -7.15
N ASP A 126 6.39 15.97 -7.42
CA ASP A 126 7.31 15.11 -6.68
C ASP A 126 7.35 15.55 -5.21
N ILE A 127 7.28 14.57 -4.30
CA ILE A 127 7.37 14.77 -2.84
C ILE A 127 8.68 15.48 -2.44
N ASN A 128 9.74 15.35 -3.22
CA ASN A 128 11.00 16.07 -3.00
C ASN A 128 10.85 17.59 -3.12
N MET A 129 9.78 18.06 -3.77
CA MET A 129 9.47 19.50 -3.90
C MET A 129 8.59 20.00 -2.76
N ILE A 130 8.24 19.13 -1.78
CA ILE A 130 7.33 19.49 -0.71
C ILE A 130 7.99 20.51 0.23
N ASN A 131 7.27 21.57 0.49
CA ASN A 131 7.64 22.57 1.49
C ASN A 131 6.41 22.91 2.34
N ILE A 132 5.89 21.90 3.04
CA ILE A 132 4.76 22.04 3.97
C ILE A 132 5.34 22.08 5.38
N PRO A 133 5.15 23.19 6.13
CA PRO A 133 5.63 23.28 7.50
C PRO A 133 5.11 22.13 8.35
N GLY A 134 6.00 21.43 9.06
CA GLY A 134 5.66 20.34 9.95
C GLY A 134 5.42 18.98 9.28
N ILE A 135 5.53 18.87 7.96
CA ILE A 135 5.47 17.60 7.22
C ILE A 135 6.87 17.20 6.78
N LYS A 136 7.20 15.92 7.01
CA LYS A 136 8.37 15.22 6.46
C LYS A 136 7.93 13.87 5.90
N TYR A 137 8.79 13.22 5.13
CA TYR A 137 8.52 11.87 4.65
C TYR A 137 9.74 10.96 4.82
N ILE A 138 9.50 9.67 4.79
CA ILE A 138 10.50 8.60 4.77
C ILE A 138 10.11 7.58 3.71
N ASN A 139 11.10 6.96 3.07
CA ASN A 139 10.84 5.88 2.12
C ASN A 139 10.52 4.60 2.88
N LEU A 140 9.41 3.95 2.51
CA LEU A 140 8.95 2.68 3.06
C LEU A 140 8.57 1.70 1.92
N PRO A 141 9.52 1.39 1.01
CA PRO A 141 9.23 0.56 -0.16
C PRO A 141 8.94 -0.90 0.22
N GLY A 142 8.23 -1.59 -0.67
CA GLY A 142 7.95 -3.04 -0.57
C GLY A 142 6.52 -3.37 -0.96
N HIS A 143 5.52 -2.71 -0.37
CA HIS A 143 4.13 -2.80 -0.85
C HIS A 143 4.04 -2.29 -2.29
N THR A 144 4.47 -1.06 -2.54
CA THR A 144 4.91 -0.58 -3.85
C THR A 144 6.37 -0.14 -3.79
N LEU A 145 7.00 0.09 -4.94
CA LEU A 145 8.40 0.53 -4.99
C LEU A 145 8.57 1.97 -4.50
N GLY A 146 7.57 2.81 -4.74
CA GLY A 146 7.55 4.22 -4.38
C GLY A 146 6.84 4.54 -3.06
N SER A 147 6.42 3.54 -2.28
CA SER A 147 5.72 3.77 -1.01
C SER A 147 6.53 4.64 -0.04
N ILE A 148 5.85 5.62 0.56
CA ILE A 148 6.43 6.53 1.55
C ILE A 148 5.57 6.59 2.82
N GLY A 149 6.21 6.88 3.95
CA GLY A 149 5.52 7.25 5.18
C GLY A 149 5.59 8.76 5.41
N ILE A 150 4.52 9.34 5.95
CA ILE A 150 4.41 10.78 6.21
C ILE A 150 4.48 11.04 7.70
N ILE A 151 5.40 11.92 8.09
CA ILE A 151 5.65 12.31 9.48
C ILE A 151 5.10 13.72 9.69
N THR A 152 4.30 13.89 10.73
CA THR A 152 3.80 15.21 11.15
C THR A 152 4.63 15.78 12.32
N SER A 153 4.53 17.09 12.56
CA SER A 153 5.20 17.76 13.70
C SER A 153 4.75 17.24 15.06
N ASP A 154 3.61 16.57 15.15
CA ASP A 154 3.11 15.94 16.37
C ASP A 154 3.74 14.57 16.64
N ASN A 155 4.81 14.23 15.91
CA ASN A 155 5.49 12.93 16.01
C ASN A 155 4.56 11.75 15.70
N VAL A 156 3.69 11.91 14.70
CA VAL A 156 2.81 10.86 14.15
C VAL A 156 3.34 10.42 12.80
N LEU A 157 3.45 9.10 12.59
CA LEU A 157 3.82 8.51 11.32
C LEU A 157 2.61 7.83 10.67
N PHE A 158 2.21 8.33 9.51
CA PHE A 158 1.30 7.64 8.59
C PHE A 158 2.14 6.70 7.72
N THR A 159 1.94 5.40 7.85
CA THR A 159 2.82 4.39 7.27
C THR A 159 2.40 3.89 5.88
N GLY A 160 1.25 4.35 5.39
CA GLY A 160 0.67 3.72 4.19
C GLY A 160 0.44 2.23 4.46
N ASP A 161 0.67 1.41 3.45
CA ASP A 161 0.54 -0.04 3.49
C ASP A 161 1.86 -0.77 3.77
N SER A 162 2.79 -0.09 4.47
CA SER A 162 4.10 -0.67 4.78
C SER A 162 4.03 -1.84 5.76
N TYR A 163 2.97 -1.92 6.56
CA TYR A 163 2.62 -3.08 7.36
C TYR A 163 1.10 -3.22 7.47
N THR A 164 0.66 -4.40 7.82
CA THR A 164 -0.76 -4.76 7.97
C THR A 164 -1.09 -5.01 9.44
N SER A 165 -2.24 -4.52 9.91
CA SER A 165 -2.70 -4.78 11.28
C SER A 165 -2.90 -6.29 11.54
N ILE A 166 -2.72 -6.72 12.78
CA ILE A 166 -2.84 -8.13 13.16
C ILE A 166 -4.22 -8.70 12.79
N SER A 167 -5.28 -7.94 13.02
CA SER A 167 -6.65 -8.37 12.72
C SER A 167 -6.91 -8.63 11.22
N ILE A 168 -6.14 -8.01 10.34
CA ILE A 168 -6.19 -8.26 8.89
C ILE A 168 -5.29 -9.43 8.51
N LEU A 169 -4.08 -9.52 9.09
CA LEU A 169 -3.17 -10.67 8.86
C LEU A 169 -3.81 -12.00 9.22
N GLU A 170 -4.61 -12.06 10.29
CA GLU A 170 -5.34 -13.26 10.71
C GLU A 170 -6.40 -13.70 9.69
N LYS A 171 -6.94 -12.77 8.92
CA LYS A 171 -7.97 -13.04 7.89
C LYS A 171 -7.37 -13.25 6.51
N GLN A 172 -6.26 -12.62 6.22
CA GLN A 172 -5.63 -12.60 4.91
C GLN A 172 -4.12 -12.72 5.06
N SER A 173 -3.59 -13.91 4.88
CA SER A 173 -2.17 -14.21 5.10
C SER A 173 -1.26 -13.83 3.93
N ILE A 174 -1.81 -13.61 2.72
CA ILE A 174 -1.06 -13.14 1.55
C ILE A 174 -1.46 -11.70 1.28
N GLN A 175 -0.59 -10.78 1.69
CA GLN A 175 -0.75 -9.34 1.45
C GLN A 175 -0.16 -8.97 0.09
N PHE A 176 -0.79 -8.03 -0.61
CA PHE A 176 -0.21 -7.49 -1.84
C PHE A 176 1.18 -6.91 -1.55
N THR A 177 2.17 -7.35 -2.32
CA THR A 177 3.57 -6.95 -2.11
C THR A 177 4.32 -7.02 -3.43
N THR A 178 4.97 -5.92 -3.79
CA THR A 178 5.78 -5.83 -5.01
C THR A 178 7.18 -6.42 -4.80
N ASP A 179 7.78 -6.20 -3.64
CA ASP A 179 9.13 -6.70 -3.31
C ASP A 179 9.22 -7.18 -1.86
N ILE A 180 9.46 -8.47 -1.70
CA ILE A 180 9.56 -9.13 -0.38
C ILE A 180 10.81 -8.70 0.38
N ALA A 181 11.95 -8.50 -0.29
CA ALA A 181 13.18 -8.09 0.39
C ALA A 181 13.06 -6.66 0.92
N LEU A 182 12.51 -5.75 0.11
CA LEU A 182 12.24 -4.37 0.51
C LEU A 182 11.21 -4.31 1.64
N SER A 183 10.13 -5.11 1.57
CA SER A 183 9.14 -5.17 2.66
C SER A 183 9.77 -5.60 3.99
N LEU A 184 10.58 -6.66 4.00
CA LEU A 184 11.30 -7.08 5.20
C LEU A 184 12.27 -6.01 5.70
N SER A 185 12.95 -5.30 4.80
CA SER A 185 13.84 -4.18 5.14
C SER A 185 13.05 -3.04 5.78
N THR A 186 11.95 -2.63 5.17
CA THR A 186 11.05 -1.58 5.66
C THR A 186 10.50 -1.90 7.06
N LEU A 187 10.02 -3.13 7.27
CA LEU A 187 9.56 -3.58 8.59
C LEU A 187 10.66 -3.49 9.65
N ASN A 188 11.90 -3.88 9.30
CA ASN A 188 13.03 -3.77 10.22
C ASN A 188 13.48 -2.31 10.47
N ILE A 189 13.29 -1.41 9.50
CA ILE A 189 13.53 0.02 9.67
C ILE A 189 12.49 0.62 10.61
N LEU A 190 11.20 0.30 10.43
CA LEU A 190 10.11 0.79 11.28
C LEU A 190 10.31 0.47 12.76
N LYS A 191 10.91 -0.67 13.10
CA LYS A 191 11.27 -1.03 14.50
C LYS A 191 12.26 -0.08 15.17
N LYS A 192 13.03 0.67 14.39
CA LYS A 192 14.06 1.58 14.91
C LYS A 192 13.52 2.98 15.22
N TYR A 193 12.31 3.28 14.76
CA TYR A 193 11.68 4.55 15.01
C TYR A 193 10.85 4.52 16.29
N ASN A 194 10.71 5.71 16.88
CA ASN A 194 9.87 5.91 18.07
C ASN A 194 8.98 7.13 17.83
N PHE A 195 7.78 6.87 17.30
CA PHE A 195 6.74 7.87 17.11
C PHE A 195 5.69 7.76 18.20
N SER A 196 5.01 8.87 18.47
CA SER A 196 3.90 8.88 19.44
C SER A 196 2.74 8.01 18.95
N TYR A 197 2.49 8.03 17.64
CA TYR A 197 1.50 7.20 16.99
C TYR A 197 1.97 6.75 15.61
N TYR A 198 1.56 5.56 15.26
CA TYR A 198 1.68 4.96 13.92
C TYR A 198 0.28 4.74 13.37
N VAL A 199 0.06 5.21 12.17
CA VAL A 199 -1.23 5.13 11.48
C VAL A 199 -1.07 4.30 10.22
N PRO A 200 -1.40 2.99 10.24
CA PRO A 200 -1.47 2.20 9.02
C PRO A 200 -2.68 2.65 8.21
N SER A 201 -2.64 2.43 6.92
CA SER A 201 -3.81 2.72 6.10
C SER A 201 -4.98 1.83 6.44
N HIS A 202 -4.72 0.58 6.79
CA HIS A 202 -5.75 -0.38 7.17
C HIS A 202 -5.55 -0.86 8.61
N GLY A 203 -6.53 -0.58 9.47
CA GLY A 203 -6.52 -1.03 10.86
C GLY A 203 -6.51 0.11 11.88
N GLU A 204 -6.09 -0.22 13.10
CA GLU A 204 -6.13 0.71 14.22
C GLU A 204 -4.85 1.54 14.31
N VAL A 205 -4.97 2.72 14.92
CA VAL A 205 -3.82 3.55 15.30
C VAL A 205 -3.10 2.89 16.47
N GLU A 206 -1.79 2.80 16.38
CA GLU A 206 -0.95 2.15 17.38
C GLU A 206 0.09 3.14 17.97
N SER A 207 0.33 3.07 19.27
CA SER A 207 1.45 3.78 19.93
C SER A 207 2.70 2.92 20.05
N ASN A 208 2.58 1.61 19.86
CA ASN A 208 3.67 0.66 19.84
C ASN A 208 3.38 -0.41 18.78
N ILE A 209 4.23 -0.48 17.76
CA ILE A 209 4.07 -1.39 16.62
C ILE A 209 4.96 -2.63 16.68
N GLU A 210 5.74 -2.82 17.76
CA GLU A 210 6.73 -3.90 17.81
C GLU A 210 6.11 -5.28 17.58
N ASN A 211 4.99 -5.56 18.27
CA ASN A 211 4.28 -6.83 18.10
C ASN A 211 3.70 -6.96 16.69
N THR A 212 3.07 -5.91 16.18
CA THR A 212 2.46 -5.88 14.84
C THR A 212 3.52 -6.09 13.76
N ILE A 213 4.66 -5.42 13.85
CA ILE A 213 5.77 -5.61 12.91
C ILE A 213 6.35 -7.03 13.00
N ASN A 214 6.52 -7.57 14.22
CA ASN A 214 6.98 -8.95 14.38
C ASN A 214 6.03 -9.95 13.71
N LYS A 215 4.73 -9.75 13.83
CA LYS A 215 3.71 -10.58 13.17
C LYS A 215 3.75 -10.48 11.65
N ASN A 216 3.98 -9.28 11.10
CA ASN A 216 4.17 -9.09 9.66
C ASN A 216 5.40 -9.85 9.16
N ILE A 217 6.54 -9.72 9.84
CA ILE A 217 7.78 -10.45 9.51
C ILE A 217 7.56 -11.97 9.60
N GLU A 218 6.88 -12.44 10.66
CA GLU A 218 6.53 -13.85 10.84
C GLU A 218 5.67 -14.36 9.67
N CYS A 219 4.65 -13.60 9.28
CA CYS A 219 3.76 -13.93 8.16
C CYS A 219 4.54 -14.06 6.84
N ILE A 220 5.38 -13.08 6.51
CA ILE A 220 6.23 -13.13 5.31
C ILE A 220 7.15 -14.35 5.34
N ASN A 221 7.83 -14.60 6.45
CA ASN A 221 8.75 -15.73 6.59
C ASN A 221 8.03 -17.10 6.50
N ASN A 222 6.82 -17.20 7.04
CA ASN A 222 6.00 -18.39 6.93
C ASN A 222 5.56 -18.63 5.47
N ASN A 223 5.20 -17.56 4.74
CA ASN A 223 4.89 -17.63 3.31
C ASN A 223 6.11 -18.07 2.49
N ILE A 224 7.30 -17.54 2.79
CA ILE A 224 8.56 -17.99 2.14
C ILE A 224 8.76 -19.50 2.32
N LYS A 225 8.65 -19.99 3.55
CA LYS A 225 8.80 -21.42 3.86
C LYS A 225 7.73 -22.28 3.17
N LEU A 226 6.48 -21.81 3.22
CA LEU A 226 5.35 -22.51 2.61
C LEU A 226 5.52 -22.64 1.09
N ILE A 227 5.78 -21.51 0.41
CA ILE A 227 5.96 -21.49 -1.05
C ILE A 227 7.13 -22.39 -1.43
N LEU A 228 8.26 -22.29 -0.72
CA LEU A 228 9.41 -23.16 -0.95
C LEU A 228 9.05 -24.64 -0.73
N SER A 229 8.18 -24.98 0.24
CA SER A 229 7.76 -26.38 0.48
C SER A 229 6.95 -26.95 -0.68
N PHE A 230 6.22 -26.13 -1.42
CA PHE A 230 5.39 -26.54 -2.56
C PHE A 230 6.17 -26.74 -3.86
N ILE A 231 7.40 -26.22 -3.91
CA ILE A 231 8.26 -26.30 -5.10
C ILE A 231 8.94 -27.68 -5.13
N ASP A 232 8.59 -28.46 -6.13
CA ASP A 232 9.20 -29.75 -6.47
C ASP A 232 8.95 -30.02 -7.95
N ASN A 233 9.82 -29.48 -8.82
CA ASN A 233 9.64 -29.52 -10.27
C ASN A 233 8.22 -29.07 -10.71
N THR A 234 7.80 -27.91 -10.19
CA THR A 234 6.41 -27.43 -10.19
C THR A 234 6.27 -26.28 -11.18
N SER A 235 5.24 -26.27 -12.02
CA SER A 235 4.88 -25.11 -12.84
C SER A 235 4.31 -23.98 -11.98
N TYR A 236 4.29 -22.77 -12.53
CA TYR A 236 3.74 -21.61 -11.82
C TYR A 236 2.26 -21.80 -11.46
N ASP A 237 1.44 -22.33 -12.39
CA ASP A 237 0.02 -22.55 -12.17
C ASP A 237 -0.27 -23.61 -11.11
N GLU A 238 0.54 -24.69 -11.09
CA GLU A 238 0.46 -25.73 -10.04
C GLU A 238 0.83 -25.15 -8.66
N LEU A 239 1.87 -24.30 -8.61
CA LEU A 239 2.24 -23.61 -7.37
C LEU A 239 1.11 -22.70 -6.89
N LEU A 240 0.55 -21.90 -7.79
CA LEU A 240 -0.53 -20.99 -7.45
C LEU A 240 -1.76 -21.76 -6.94
N LYS A 241 -2.13 -22.86 -7.61
CA LYS A 241 -3.18 -23.76 -7.13
C LYS A 241 -2.92 -24.27 -5.72
N LYS A 242 -1.71 -24.77 -5.41
CA LYS A 242 -1.34 -25.23 -4.06
C LYS A 242 -1.49 -24.13 -3.01
N VAL A 243 -1.13 -22.90 -3.34
CA VAL A 243 -1.29 -21.73 -2.45
C VAL A 243 -2.78 -21.43 -2.19
N PHE A 244 -3.60 -21.42 -3.24
CA PHE A 244 -5.06 -21.20 -3.10
C PHE A 244 -5.72 -22.28 -2.26
N ASP A 245 -5.36 -23.54 -2.50
CA ASP A 245 -5.89 -24.69 -1.74
C ASP A 245 -5.49 -24.61 -0.25
N TYR A 246 -4.22 -24.28 0.05
CA TYR A 246 -3.71 -24.18 1.42
C TYR A 246 -4.40 -23.10 2.24
N TYR A 247 -4.61 -21.92 1.63
CA TYR A 247 -5.28 -20.80 2.30
C TYR A 247 -6.80 -20.83 2.17
N HIS A 248 -7.38 -21.88 1.56
CA HIS A 248 -8.81 -22.02 1.31
C HIS A 248 -9.40 -20.83 0.57
N ILE A 249 -8.63 -20.22 -0.33
CA ILE A 249 -9.05 -19.07 -1.13
C ILE A 249 -9.83 -19.59 -2.35
N LYS A 250 -11.08 -19.16 -2.49
CA LYS A 250 -11.83 -19.41 -3.72
C LYS A 250 -11.19 -18.63 -4.87
N MET A 251 -10.68 -19.35 -5.87
CA MET A 251 -10.08 -18.73 -7.06
C MET A 251 -11.15 -18.04 -7.91
N ASP A 252 -10.86 -16.83 -8.32
CA ASP A 252 -11.52 -16.10 -9.39
C ASP A 252 -10.45 -15.38 -10.21
N ILE A 253 -10.83 -14.79 -11.34
CA ILE A 253 -9.89 -14.18 -12.28
C ILE A 253 -9.10 -13.02 -11.64
N VAL A 254 -9.73 -12.22 -10.80
CA VAL A 254 -9.11 -11.09 -10.11
C VAL A 254 -8.08 -11.56 -9.10
N LYS A 255 -8.45 -12.52 -8.24
CA LYS A 255 -7.54 -13.10 -7.25
C LYS A 255 -6.38 -13.86 -7.90
N TYR A 256 -6.64 -14.55 -9.03
CA TYR A 256 -5.59 -15.23 -9.79
C TYR A 256 -4.45 -14.28 -10.13
N TYR A 257 -4.76 -13.10 -10.69
CA TYR A 257 -3.73 -12.13 -11.05
C TYR A 257 -3.16 -11.38 -9.85
N LEU A 258 -4.00 -10.96 -8.91
CA LEU A 258 -3.56 -10.17 -7.75
C LEU A 258 -2.65 -10.98 -6.81
N ILE A 259 -3.10 -12.17 -6.40
CA ILE A 259 -2.30 -13.07 -5.57
C ILE A 259 -1.11 -13.61 -6.37
N GLY A 260 -1.33 -13.94 -7.64
CA GLY A 260 -0.29 -14.38 -8.55
C GLY A 260 0.84 -13.37 -8.70
N PHE A 261 0.53 -12.08 -8.75
CA PHE A 261 1.52 -11.01 -8.73
C PHE A 261 2.41 -11.10 -7.47
N THR A 262 1.81 -11.21 -6.29
CA THR A 262 2.54 -11.34 -5.03
C THR A 262 3.34 -12.65 -4.97
N ILE A 263 2.81 -13.77 -5.47
CA ILE A 263 3.57 -15.03 -5.54
C ILE A 263 4.82 -14.88 -6.43
N LYS A 264 4.74 -14.14 -7.53
CA LYS A 264 5.94 -13.83 -8.34
C LYS A 264 6.98 -13.05 -7.55
N SER A 265 6.57 -12.12 -6.67
CA SER A 265 7.48 -11.38 -5.78
C SER A 265 8.18 -12.32 -4.79
N TYR A 266 7.48 -13.30 -4.24
CA TYR A 266 8.10 -14.36 -3.42
C TYR A 266 9.07 -15.23 -4.25
N LEU A 267 8.72 -15.61 -5.47
CA LEU A 267 9.60 -16.36 -6.35
C LEU A 267 10.87 -15.58 -6.71
N THR A 268 10.73 -14.27 -6.96
CA THR A 268 11.88 -13.37 -7.17
C THR A 268 12.80 -13.37 -5.95
N PHE A 269 12.24 -13.26 -4.75
CA PHE A 269 13.00 -13.34 -3.50
C PHE A 269 13.75 -14.69 -3.36
N LEU A 270 13.06 -15.80 -3.60
CA LEU A 270 13.64 -17.15 -3.52
C LEU A 270 14.76 -17.35 -4.57
N TYR A 271 14.54 -16.90 -5.79
CA TYR A 271 15.50 -17.00 -6.88
C TYR A 271 16.77 -16.17 -6.60
N ASN A 272 16.62 -14.92 -6.19
CA ASN A 272 17.74 -14.02 -5.87
C ASN A 272 18.57 -14.51 -4.67
N ASN A 273 17.93 -15.24 -3.75
CA ASN A 273 18.61 -15.90 -2.61
C ASN A 273 19.13 -17.31 -2.97
N LYS A 274 19.10 -17.73 -4.24
CA LYS A 274 19.61 -19.01 -4.73
C LYS A 274 18.95 -20.23 -4.06
N LEU A 275 17.69 -20.12 -3.67
CA LEU A 275 16.90 -21.21 -3.09
C LEU A 275 16.13 -21.99 -4.14
N ILE A 276 15.89 -21.39 -5.29
CA ILE A 276 15.23 -21.98 -6.46
C ILE A 276 15.96 -21.62 -7.74
N LYS A 277 15.72 -22.39 -8.78
CA LYS A 277 16.07 -22.07 -10.17
C LYS A 277 14.89 -22.39 -11.07
N TYR A 278 14.91 -21.85 -12.27
CA TYR A 278 13.98 -22.20 -13.33
C TYR A 278 14.61 -23.28 -14.22
N ASP A 279 13.81 -24.27 -14.58
CA ASP A 279 14.17 -25.32 -15.53
C ASP A 279 13.27 -25.17 -16.78
N ASP A 280 13.87 -25.01 -17.93
CA ASP A 280 13.24 -24.84 -19.23
C ASP A 280 13.46 -26.04 -20.17
N THR A 281 13.91 -27.17 -19.62
CA THR A 281 13.97 -28.43 -20.38
C THR A 281 12.57 -28.83 -20.78
N ASP A 282 12.41 -29.46 -21.94
CA ASP A 282 11.13 -29.94 -22.49
C ASP A 282 10.10 -28.83 -22.87
N ASN A 283 10.53 -27.58 -23.05
CA ASN A 283 9.65 -26.43 -23.35
C ASN A 283 8.56 -26.18 -22.27
N LEU A 284 8.75 -26.71 -21.04
CA LEU A 284 7.92 -26.47 -19.88
C LEU A 284 8.74 -25.69 -18.85
N PHE A 285 8.28 -24.47 -18.53
CA PHE A 285 8.94 -23.66 -17.53
C PHE A 285 8.55 -24.16 -16.12
N LYS A 286 9.51 -24.77 -15.44
CA LYS A 286 9.30 -25.33 -14.09
C LYS A 286 10.19 -24.65 -13.06
N ILE A 287 9.75 -24.67 -11.84
CA ILE A 287 10.46 -24.14 -10.67
C ILE A 287 11.02 -25.30 -9.90
N VAL A 288 12.31 -25.28 -9.59
CA VAL A 288 13.03 -26.37 -8.94
C VAL A 288 13.82 -25.83 -7.75
N LYS A 289 13.83 -26.54 -6.63
CA LYS A 289 14.70 -26.21 -5.50
C LYS A 289 16.16 -26.40 -5.86
N ILE A 290 17.00 -25.56 -5.30
CA ILE A 290 18.45 -25.78 -5.27
C ILE A 290 18.76 -26.56 -3.99
N SER A 291 19.37 -27.74 -4.15
CA SER A 291 19.80 -28.61 -3.06
C SER A 291 21.00 -28.03 -2.32
#